data_f6570b40b94daa10ee0d0ab4533941c3
#
_entry.id   f6570b40b94daa10ee0d0ab4533941c3
#
_cell.length_a   1.000
_cell.length_b   1.000
_cell.length_c   1.000
_cell.angle_alpha   90.00
_cell.angle_beta   90.00
_cell.angle_gamma   90.00
#
_symmetry.space_group_name_H-M   'P 1'
#
loop_
_entity.id
_entity.type
_entity.pdbx_description
1 polymer ?
#
loop_
_entity_poly.entity_id
_entity_poly.type
_entity_poly.pdbx_seq_one_letter_code
_entity_poly.pdbx_strand_id
1 'polypeptide(L)'
;MEIKLGYFTNDLIDNLVTEGKITGNSLSIRIPFSYAANLVALNWNDIFFAVSNEYFDKSAAVEYAVNMLCRGENSKSTVELAGINPDEIIKEELLQKIIVCGARTEEMETAKNKIMYVLLSLIFENKGIFEDPLRAIEIIYSDFSCPKAIEGLVRYMPAESGETVCTEEQIYKDWEKYLSEQKHYFAAE
;
A
#
# COMPACT_ATOMS: atom_id res chain seq x y z
N MET A 1 -35.92 10.90 5.56
CA MET A 1 -35.46 9.66 6.19
C MET A 1 -33.95 9.85 6.39
N GLU A 2 -33.61 10.36 7.56
CA GLU A 2 -32.19 10.55 7.94
C GLU A 2 -31.54 9.18 8.08
N ILE A 3 -30.61 8.86 7.19
CA ILE A 3 -29.72 7.72 7.37
C ILE A 3 -28.78 8.12 8.53
N LYS A 4 -29.05 7.56 9.70
CA LYS A 4 -28.15 7.68 10.85
C LYS A 4 -26.78 7.13 10.44
N LEU A 5 -25.79 8.02 10.26
CA LEU A 5 -24.39 7.72 9.98
C LEU A 5 -23.69 6.96 11.15
N GLY A 6 -24.43 6.45 12.09
CA GLY A 6 -23.97 5.87 13.34
C GLY A 6 -23.87 4.35 13.39
N TYR A 7 -23.94 3.63 12.24
CA TYR A 7 -23.88 2.17 12.23
C TYR A 7 -22.83 1.54 11.28
N PHE A 8 -21.92 2.31 10.73
CA PHE A 8 -20.66 1.73 10.30
C PHE A 8 -19.78 1.71 11.54
N THR A 9 -19.91 0.64 12.28
CA THR A 9 -19.29 0.46 13.58
C THR A 9 -17.79 0.45 13.44
N ASN A 10 -17.08 0.86 14.48
CA ASN A 10 -15.64 0.63 14.66
C ASN A 10 -15.25 -0.80 14.24
N ASP A 11 -16.17 -1.76 14.39
CA ASP A 11 -16.01 -3.17 13.98
C ASP A 11 -15.66 -3.35 12.50
N LEU A 12 -16.18 -2.53 11.57
CA LEU A 12 -15.84 -2.66 10.15
C LEU A 12 -14.43 -2.12 9.85
N ILE A 13 -14.06 -1.00 10.49
CA ILE A 13 -12.68 -0.48 10.41
C ILE A 13 -11.74 -1.49 11.04
N ASP A 14 -12.06 -2.00 12.22
CA ASP A 14 -11.24 -2.98 12.94
C ASP A 14 -11.06 -4.27 12.13
N ASN A 15 -12.11 -4.73 11.44
CA ASN A 15 -12.01 -5.88 10.53
C ASN A 15 -11.12 -5.58 9.32
N LEU A 16 -11.31 -4.45 8.64
CA LEU A 16 -10.48 -4.05 7.49
C LEU A 16 -9.02 -3.83 7.89
N VAL A 17 -8.78 -3.18 9.03
CA VAL A 17 -7.42 -3.02 9.56
C VAL A 17 -6.83 -4.36 9.97
N THR A 18 -7.64 -5.29 10.51
CA THR A 18 -7.17 -6.64 10.88
C THR A 18 -6.77 -7.45 9.66
N GLU A 19 -7.58 -7.46 8.60
CA GLU A 19 -7.28 -8.16 7.33
C GLU A 19 -6.05 -7.57 6.64
N GLY A 20 -5.92 -6.23 6.64
CA GLY A 20 -4.77 -5.53 6.09
C GLY A 20 -3.61 -5.36 7.09
N LYS A 21 -3.67 -6.01 8.26
CA LYS A 21 -2.69 -5.79 9.32
C LYS A 21 -1.30 -6.26 8.90
N ILE A 22 -0.38 -5.33 9.02
CA ILE A 22 1.06 -5.58 8.99
C ILE A 22 1.64 -5.22 10.36
N THR A 23 2.87 -5.63 10.64
CA THR A 23 3.51 -5.32 11.92
C THR A 23 3.81 -3.84 12.10
N GLY A 24 3.84 -3.08 10.99
CA GLY A 24 4.00 -1.64 10.98
C GLY A 24 4.75 -1.14 9.76
N ASN A 25 4.97 0.17 9.69
CA ASN A 25 5.87 0.83 8.74
C ASN A 25 7.18 1.13 9.48
N SER A 26 7.98 0.09 9.75
CA SER A 26 9.19 0.19 10.58
C SER A 26 10.27 1.09 9.98
N LEU A 27 10.27 1.23 8.64
CA LEU A 27 11.14 2.16 7.93
C LEU A 27 10.64 3.60 7.96
N SER A 28 9.42 3.84 8.42
CA SER A 28 8.75 5.16 8.41
C SER A 28 8.75 5.82 7.02
N ILE A 29 8.69 5.01 5.96
CA ILE A 29 8.66 5.49 4.57
C ILE A 29 7.26 5.98 4.24
N ARG A 30 7.19 7.22 3.73
CA ARG A 30 5.99 7.80 3.13
C ARG A 30 6.13 7.74 1.61
N ILE A 31 5.23 7.02 0.96
CA ILE A 31 5.19 6.92 -0.49
C ILE A 31 4.47 8.16 -1.04
N PRO A 32 5.06 8.93 -1.95
CA PRO A 32 4.34 10.01 -2.61
C PRO A 32 3.15 9.46 -3.40
N PHE A 33 1.95 10.00 -3.17
CA PHE A 33 0.73 9.55 -3.87
C PHE A 33 0.90 9.59 -5.40
N SER A 34 1.48 10.66 -5.92
CA SER A 34 1.74 10.81 -7.37
C SER A 34 2.64 9.70 -7.92
N TYR A 35 3.64 9.25 -7.14
CA TYR A 35 4.49 8.13 -7.54
C TYR A 35 3.68 6.85 -7.67
N ALA A 36 2.90 6.50 -6.66
CA ALA A 36 2.07 5.31 -6.67
C ALA A 36 1.02 5.34 -7.78
N ALA A 37 0.34 6.48 -7.97
CA ALA A 37 -0.70 6.66 -8.99
C ALA A 37 -0.17 6.58 -10.44
N ASN A 38 1.12 6.88 -10.66
CA ASN A 38 1.77 6.71 -11.96
C ASN A 38 2.27 5.27 -12.19
N LEU A 39 2.53 4.52 -11.12
CA LEU A 39 3.09 3.17 -11.20
C LEU A 39 2.00 2.11 -11.30
N VAL A 40 0.89 2.27 -10.56
CA VAL A 40 -0.17 1.26 -10.43
C VAL A 40 -1.57 1.86 -10.55
N ALA A 41 -2.52 1.02 -11.01
CA ALA A 41 -3.94 1.35 -10.95
C ALA A 41 -4.43 1.25 -9.50
N LEU A 42 -4.58 2.41 -8.84
CA LEU A 42 -5.06 2.49 -7.46
C LEU A 42 -6.59 2.35 -7.37
N ASN A 43 -7.06 1.74 -6.28
CA ASN A 43 -8.46 1.69 -5.89
C ASN A 43 -8.65 2.09 -4.42
N TRP A 44 -9.91 2.12 -3.92
CA TRP A 44 -10.21 2.54 -2.55
C TRP A 44 -9.60 1.62 -1.48
N ASN A 45 -9.37 0.33 -1.78
CA ASN A 45 -8.70 -0.59 -0.85
C ASN A 45 -7.22 -0.24 -0.70
N ASP A 46 -6.56 0.13 -1.81
CA ASP A 46 -5.16 0.55 -1.79
C ASP A 46 -4.98 1.82 -0.95
N ILE A 47 -5.89 2.79 -1.13
CA ILE A 47 -5.90 4.04 -0.35
C ILE A 47 -6.15 3.74 1.13
N PHE A 48 -7.16 2.91 1.44
CA PHE A 48 -7.45 2.52 2.82
C PHE A 48 -6.24 1.85 3.47
N PHE A 49 -5.68 0.83 2.82
CA PHE A 49 -4.52 0.09 3.34
C PHE A 49 -3.33 1.01 3.57
N ALA A 50 -2.97 1.83 2.58
CA ALA A 50 -1.78 2.66 2.65
C ALA A 50 -1.92 3.80 3.69
N VAL A 51 -3.11 4.40 3.85
CA VAL A 51 -3.36 5.42 4.88
C VAL A 51 -3.42 4.78 6.28
N SER A 52 -4.08 3.63 6.43
CA SER A 52 -4.20 2.94 7.72
C SER A 52 -2.85 2.49 8.28
N ASN A 53 -1.95 2.03 7.40
CA ASN A 53 -0.60 1.58 7.76
C ASN A 53 0.48 2.66 7.58
N GLU A 54 0.05 3.90 7.34
CA GLU A 54 0.95 5.06 7.27
C GLU A 54 1.97 5.04 6.13
N TYR A 55 1.73 4.31 5.05
CA TYR A 55 2.49 4.42 3.81
C TYR A 55 2.09 5.63 2.97
N PHE A 56 0.84 6.09 3.08
CA PHE A 56 0.38 7.36 2.52
C PHE A 56 0.03 8.34 3.63
N ASP A 57 0.21 9.62 3.34
CA ASP A 57 -0.36 10.68 4.15
C ASP A 57 -1.87 10.77 3.93
N LYS A 58 -2.60 11.38 4.87
CA LYS A 58 -4.05 11.57 4.78
C LYS A 58 -4.47 12.32 3.51
N SER A 59 -3.63 13.23 3.00
CA SER A 59 -3.86 13.96 1.75
C SER A 59 -4.05 13.03 0.55
N ALA A 60 -3.41 11.86 0.52
CA ALA A 60 -3.54 10.90 -0.58
C ALA A 60 -4.99 10.44 -0.81
N ALA A 61 -5.80 10.32 0.25
CA ALA A 61 -7.21 9.98 0.13
C ALA A 61 -8.02 11.10 -0.55
N VAL A 62 -7.70 12.35 -0.23
CA VAL A 62 -8.33 13.52 -0.86
C VAL A 62 -7.89 13.64 -2.31
N GLU A 63 -6.59 13.51 -2.59
CA GLU A 63 -6.05 13.53 -3.96
C GLU A 63 -6.65 12.43 -4.83
N TYR A 64 -6.81 11.21 -4.28
CA TYR A 64 -7.46 10.12 -4.98
C TYR A 64 -8.94 10.43 -5.27
N ALA A 65 -9.68 10.96 -4.30
CA ALA A 65 -11.08 11.37 -4.49
C ALA A 65 -11.20 12.44 -5.61
N VAL A 66 -10.32 13.44 -5.63
CA VAL A 66 -10.26 14.44 -6.70
C VAL A 66 -9.99 13.79 -8.07
N ASN A 67 -9.05 12.85 -8.15
CA ASN A 67 -8.76 12.11 -9.38
C ASN A 67 -9.97 11.30 -9.87
N MET A 68 -10.74 10.69 -8.97
CA MET A 68 -11.97 9.97 -9.31
C MET A 68 -13.04 10.93 -9.86
N LEU A 69 -13.19 12.11 -9.27
CA LEU A 69 -14.09 13.14 -9.81
C LEU A 69 -13.67 13.58 -11.22
N CYS A 70 -12.37 13.76 -11.46
CA CYS A 70 -11.84 14.12 -12.79
C CYS A 70 -12.11 13.02 -13.84
N ARG A 71 -12.22 11.76 -13.41
CA ARG A 71 -12.58 10.61 -14.25
C ARG A 71 -14.09 10.42 -14.43
N GLY A 72 -14.90 11.28 -13.80
CA GLY A 72 -16.37 11.28 -13.94
C GLY A 72 -17.10 10.48 -12.84
N GLU A 73 -16.44 10.01 -11.82
CA GLU A 73 -17.11 9.41 -10.66
C GLU A 73 -17.64 10.50 -9.73
N ASN A 74 -18.96 10.71 -9.73
CA ASN A 74 -19.62 11.78 -8.99
C ASN A 74 -20.45 11.25 -7.82
N SER A 75 -20.00 10.20 -7.13
CA SER A 75 -20.70 9.73 -5.93
C SER A 75 -20.67 10.81 -4.84
N LYS A 76 -21.74 10.89 -4.05
CA LYS A 76 -21.81 11.87 -2.96
C LYS A 76 -20.64 11.72 -1.98
N SER A 77 -20.26 10.48 -1.66
CA SER A 77 -19.14 10.16 -0.76
C SER A 77 -17.80 10.64 -1.32
N THR A 78 -17.57 10.43 -2.62
CA THR A 78 -16.33 10.89 -3.29
C THR A 78 -16.26 12.42 -3.31
N VAL A 79 -17.38 13.11 -3.60
CA VAL A 79 -17.45 14.57 -3.56
C VAL A 79 -17.16 15.10 -2.15
N GLU A 80 -17.79 14.51 -1.13
CA GLU A 80 -17.56 14.90 0.27
C GLU A 80 -16.10 14.68 0.68
N LEU A 81 -15.49 13.55 0.29
CA LEU A 81 -14.11 13.23 0.61
C LEU A 81 -13.12 14.19 -0.09
N ALA A 82 -13.38 14.52 -1.34
CA ALA A 82 -12.55 15.46 -2.10
C ALA A 82 -12.55 16.89 -1.53
N GLY A 83 -13.60 17.26 -0.78
CA GLY A 83 -13.73 18.58 -0.15
C GLY A 83 -13.14 18.68 1.26
N ILE A 84 -12.54 17.61 1.79
CA ILE A 84 -12.01 17.60 3.15
C ILE A 84 -10.63 18.27 3.21
N ASN A 85 -10.40 19.04 4.29
CA ASN A 85 -9.05 19.44 4.67
C ASN A 85 -8.36 18.28 5.44
N PRO A 86 -7.33 17.63 4.85
CA PRO A 86 -6.70 16.47 5.48
C PRO A 86 -6.01 16.78 6.81
N ASP A 87 -5.65 18.05 7.08
CA ASP A 87 -5.02 18.45 8.34
C ASP A 87 -6.02 18.56 9.50
N GLU A 88 -7.30 18.76 9.20
CA GLU A 88 -8.36 18.96 10.19
C GLU A 88 -9.10 17.67 10.55
N ILE A 89 -9.01 16.62 9.70
CA ILE A 89 -9.71 15.35 9.94
C ILE A 89 -8.84 14.38 10.75
N ILE A 90 -9.43 13.69 11.71
CA ILE A 90 -8.76 12.58 12.40
C ILE A 90 -8.71 11.33 11.52
N LYS A 91 -7.70 10.48 11.76
CA LYS A 91 -7.43 9.30 10.90
C LYS A 91 -8.63 8.35 10.85
N GLU A 92 -9.24 8.06 11.97
CA GLU A 92 -10.38 7.14 12.10
C GLU A 92 -11.59 7.62 11.29
N GLU A 93 -11.91 8.91 11.34
CA GLU A 93 -13.00 9.50 10.56
C GLU A 93 -12.69 9.44 9.05
N LEU A 94 -11.44 9.71 8.65
CA LEU A 94 -11.01 9.61 7.27
C LEU A 94 -11.15 8.16 6.74
N LEU A 95 -10.73 7.17 7.52
CA LEU A 95 -10.85 5.76 7.16
C LEU A 95 -12.34 5.34 6.98
N GLN A 96 -13.24 5.83 7.84
CA GLN A 96 -14.68 5.61 7.65
C GLN A 96 -15.19 6.17 6.31
N LYS A 97 -14.75 7.37 5.94
CA LYS A 97 -15.12 7.97 4.66
C LYS A 97 -14.59 7.18 3.46
N ILE A 98 -13.36 6.66 3.53
CA ILE A 98 -12.78 5.79 2.49
C ILE A 98 -13.61 4.49 2.34
N ILE A 99 -14.06 3.88 3.44
CA ILE A 99 -14.94 2.71 3.40
C ILE A 99 -16.25 3.02 2.68
N VAL A 100 -16.87 4.16 2.98
CA VAL A 100 -18.09 4.59 2.31
C VAL A 100 -17.89 4.81 0.81
N CYS A 101 -16.68 5.25 0.39
CA CYS A 101 -16.31 5.38 -1.01
C CYS A 101 -16.12 4.04 -1.72
N GLY A 102 -15.85 2.94 -1.02
CA GLY A 102 -15.79 1.64 -1.64
C GLY A 102 -14.76 0.65 -1.17
N ALA A 103 -14.00 0.92 -0.11
CA ALA A 103 -13.08 -0.07 0.43
C ALA A 103 -13.83 -1.33 0.94
N ARG A 104 -13.28 -2.53 0.65
CA ARG A 104 -13.90 -3.83 0.96
C ARG A 104 -12.86 -4.81 1.52
N THR A 105 -13.30 -5.67 2.43
CA THR A 105 -12.45 -6.65 3.11
C THR A 105 -11.85 -7.67 2.13
N GLU A 106 -12.64 -8.11 1.15
CA GLU A 106 -12.28 -9.19 0.22
C GLU A 106 -11.08 -8.85 -0.68
N GLU A 107 -10.79 -7.57 -0.88
CA GLU A 107 -9.68 -7.10 -1.74
C GLU A 107 -8.47 -6.61 -0.95
N MET A 108 -8.48 -6.71 0.37
CA MET A 108 -7.44 -6.12 1.22
C MET A 108 -6.07 -6.78 1.02
N GLU A 109 -6.03 -8.09 0.80
CA GLU A 109 -4.77 -8.79 0.52
C GLU A 109 -4.15 -8.35 -0.82
N THR A 110 -4.98 -8.06 -1.82
CA THR A 110 -4.51 -7.50 -3.11
C THR A 110 -3.94 -6.09 -2.91
N ALA A 111 -4.61 -5.26 -2.11
CA ALA A 111 -4.12 -3.92 -1.77
C ALA A 111 -2.79 -3.97 -1.04
N LYS A 112 -2.65 -4.87 -0.07
CA LYS A 112 -1.40 -5.12 0.66
C LYS A 112 -0.25 -5.46 -0.30
N ASN A 113 -0.46 -6.43 -1.18
CA ASN A 113 0.54 -6.86 -2.16
C ASN A 113 0.91 -5.74 -3.14
N LYS A 114 -0.07 -4.95 -3.58
CA LYS A 114 0.15 -3.81 -4.47
C LYS A 114 0.98 -2.71 -3.80
N ILE A 115 0.66 -2.33 -2.57
CA ILE A 115 1.43 -1.32 -1.82
C ILE A 115 2.85 -1.82 -1.51
N MET A 116 3.02 -3.11 -1.20
CA MET A 116 4.35 -3.72 -1.07
C MET A 116 5.16 -3.59 -2.36
N TYR A 117 4.56 -3.88 -3.52
CA TYR A 117 5.20 -3.71 -4.82
C TYR A 117 5.62 -2.25 -5.06
N VAL A 118 4.74 -1.29 -4.77
CA VAL A 118 5.04 0.15 -4.92
C VAL A 118 6.20 0.56 -4.01
N LEU A 119 6.21 0.08 -2.77
CA LEU A 119 7.27 0.36 -1.79
C LEU A 119 8.63 -0.22 -2.25
N LEU A 120 8.64 -1.48 -2.69
CA LEU A 120 9.84 -2.13 -3.21
C LEU A 120 10.36 -1.43 -4.48
N SER A 121 9.47 -0.98 -5.37
CA SER A 121 9.83 -0.20 -6.56
C SER A 121 10.48 1.13 -6.18
N LEU A 122 9.89 1.86 -5.23
CA LEU A 122 10.43 3.13 -4.74
C LEU A 122 11.84 2.97 -4.16
N ILE A 123 12.07 1.92 -3.36
CA ILE A 123 13.39 1.67 -2.77
C ILE A 123 14.39 1.24 -3.84
N PHE A 124 14.01 0.40 -4.78
CA PHE A 124 14.89 -0.06 -5.86
C PHE A 124 15.38 1.10 -6.74
N GLU A 125 14.48 1.99 -7.13
CA GLU A 125 14.81 3.19 -7.92
C GLU A 125 15.71 4.16 -7.15
N ASN A 126 15.59 4.20 -5.83
CA ASN A 126 16.32 5.09 -4.94
C ASN A 126 17.39 4.37 -4.10
N LYS A 127 17.81 3.17 -4.49
CA LYS A 127 18.75 2.35 -3.68
C LYS A 127 20.06 3.04 -3.33
N GLY A 128 20.49 4.01 -4.12
CA GLY A 128 21.71 4.78 -3.87
C GLY A 128 21.65 5.72 -2.66
N ILE A 129 20.46 6.01 -2.12
CA ILE A 129 20.31 6.84 -0.91
C ILE A 129 20.21 6.00 0.37
N PHE A 130 20.01 4.68 0.26
CA PHE A 130 19.98 3.77 1.39
C PHE A 130 21.40 3.28 1.68
N GLU A 131 21.80 3.25 2.94
CA GLU A 131 23.09 2.67 3.35
C GLU A 131 23.13 1.16 3.05
N ASP A 132 22.02 0.46 3.33
CA ASP A 132 21.84 -0.97 3.02
C ASP A 132 20.42 -1.19 2.47
N PRO A 133 20.22 -1.16 1.13
CA PRO A 133 18.92 -1.40 0.52
C PRO A 133 18.35 -2.80 0.78
N LEU A 134 19.21 -3.83 0.90
CA LEU A 134 18.78 -5.20 1.19
C LEU A 134 18.27 -5.31 2.63
N ARG A 135 18.85 -4.56 3.56
CA ARG A 135 18.30 -4.44 4.92
C ARG A 135 16.89 -3.84 4.92
N ALA A 136 16.63 -2.89 4.04
CA ALA A 136 15.27 -2.35 3.89
C ALA A 136 14.28 -3.42 3.42
N ILE A 137 14.66 -4.31 2.48
CA ILE A 137 13.83 -5.44 2.07
C ILE A 137 13.54 -6.38 3.25
N GLU A 138 14.55 -6.70 4.06
CA GLU A 138 14.37 -7.58 5.23
C GLU A 138 13.36 -7.01 6.24
N ILE A 139 13.37 -5.70 6.43
CA ILE A 139 12.39 -5.01 7.29
C ILE A 139 10.99 -5.07 6.66
N ILE A 140 10.86 -4.78 5.36
CA ILE A 140 9.59 -4.90 4.63
C ILE A 140 9.05 -6.33 4.70
N TYR A 141 9.91 -7.33 4.47
CA TYR A 141 9.53 -8.73 4.58
C TYR A 141 8.92 -9.06 5.95
N SER A 142 9.54 -8.57 7.02
CA SER A 142 9.00 -8.71 8.38
C SER A 142 7.70 -7.93 8.57
N ASP A 143 7.65 -6.66 8.16
CA ASP A 143 6.47 -5.80 8.30
C ASP A 143 5.25 -6.38 7.59
N PHE A 144 5.43 -6.97 6.41
CA PHE A 144 4.37 -7.58 5.61
C PHE A 144 4.06 -9.04 5.97
N SER A 145 4.50 -9.52 7.13
CA SER A 145 4.24 -10.88 7.64
C SER A 145 4.86 -12.00 6.79
N CYS A 146 6.09 -11.79 6.35
CA CYS A 146 6.93 -12.76 5.65
C CYS A 146 6.29 -13.33 4.36
N PRO A 147 5.92 -12.48 3.39
CA PRO A 147 5.25 -12.92 2.17
C PRO A 147 6.18 -13.77 1.29
N LYS A 148 5.72 -14.93 0.86
CA LYS A 148 6.48 -15.85 0.01
C LYS A 148 7.00 -15.20 -1.28
N ALA A 149 6.25 -14.25 -1.83
CA ALA A 149 6.59 -13.58 -3.09
C ALA A 149 7.96 -12.88 -3.08
N ILE A 150 8.46 -12.47 -1.92
CA ILE A 150 9.75 -11.79 -1.76
C ILE A 150 10.71 -12.51 -0.82
N GLU A 151 10.43 -13.78 -0.47
CA GLU A 151 11.28 -14.61 0.37
C GLU A 151 12.70 -14.74 -0.20
N GLY A 152 12.82 -14.92 -1.52
CA GLY A 152 14.10 -15.02 -2.22
C GLY A 152 14.93 -13.74 -2.26
N LEU A 153 14.35 -12.60 -1.82
CA LEU A 153 15.06 -11.32 -1.72
C LEU A 153 15.73 -11.09 -0.36
N VAL A 154 15.56 -12.02 0.58
CA VAL A 154 16.01 -11.90 1.97
C VAL A 154 17.29 -12.68 2.18
N ARG A 155 18.38 -12.01 2.59
CA ARG A 155 19.74 -12.58 2.69
C ARG A 155 19.86 -13.82 3.58
N TYR A 156 19.05 -13.92 4.63
CA TYR A 156 19.12 -15.02 5.60
C TYR A 156 18.23 -16.22 5.25
N MET A 157 17.49 -16.16 4.15
CA MET A 157 16.65 -17.26 3.71
C MET A 157 17.45 -18.21 2.82
N PRO A 158 17.31 -19.55 3.00
CA PRO A 158 17.97 -20.52 2.11
C PRO A 158 17.44 -20.40 0.68
N ALA A 159 18.32 -20.50 -0.30
CA ALA A 159 17.88 -20.60 -1.69
C ALA A 159 17.04 -21.87 -1.89
N GLU A 160 15.94 -21.77 -2.66
CA GLU A 160 15.04 -22.91 -2.95
C GLU A 160 15.78 -24.13 -3.55
N SER A 161 16.93 -23.90 -4.20
CA SER A 161 17.74 -24.95 -4.86
C SER A 161 18.72 -25.70 -3.95
N GLY A 162 18.81 -25.37 -2.67
CA GLY A 162 19.69 -26.07 -1.73
C GLY A 162 21.19 -25.92 -1.99
N GLU A 163 21.60 -25.12 -2.95
CA GLU A 163 23.00 -24.87 -3.30
C GLU A 163 23.32 -23.38 -3.25
N THR A 164 24.32 -23.04 -2.45
CA THR A 164 25.10 -21.80 -2.46
C THR A 164 24.46 -20.57 -1.78
N VAL A 165 25.21 -19.93 -0.93
CA VAL A 165 24.95 -18.61 -0.36
C VAL A 165 24.55 -17.66 -1.50
N CYS A 166 23.32 -17.17 -1.47
CA CYS A 166 22.83 -16.22 -2.47
C CYS A 166 23.70 -14.95 -2.39
N THR A 167 24.36 -14.58 -3.48
CA THR A 167 25.18 -13.35 -3.50
C THR A 167 24.26 -12.13 -3.55
N GLU A 168 24.71 -11.00 -3.00
CA GLU A 168 23.93 -9.75 -3.09
C GLU A 168 23.61 -9.38 -4.54
N GLU A 169 24.54 -9.62 -5.47
CA GLU A 169 24.33 -9.39 -6.90
C GLU A 169 23.14 -10.22 -7.44
N GLN A 170 23.02 -11.47 -7.00
CA GLN A 170 21.89 -12.32 -7.39
C GLN A 170 20.58 -11.80 -6.81
N ILE A 171 20.58 -11.37 -5.53
CA ILE A 171 19.39 -10.79 -4.89
C ILE A 171 18.91 -9.54 -5.65
N TYR A 172 19.81 -8.65 -6.09
CA TYR A 172 19.42 -7.50 -6.90
C TYR A 172 18.82 -7.88 -8.25
N LYS A 173 19.32 -8.93 -8.91
CA LYS A 173 18.74 -9.46 -10.17
C LYS A 173 17.34 -10.05 -9.93
N ASP A 174 17.18 -10.80 -8.85
CA ASP A 174 15.91 -11.40 -8.48
C ASP A 174 14.89 -10.32 -8.09
N TRP A 175 15.33 -9.25 -7.43
CA TRP A 175 14.49 -8.10 -7.12
C TRP A 175 14.01 -7.38 -8.40
N GLU A 176 14.92 -7.09 -9.33
CA GLU A 176 14.56 -6.50 -10.63
C GLU A 176 13.57 -7.37 -11.41
N LYS A 177 13.80 -8.68 -11.40
CA LYS A 177 12.90 -9.67 -12.01
C LYS A 177 11.52 -9.63 -11.35
N TYR A 178 11.45 -9.68 -10.01
CA TYR A 178 10.19 -9.57 -9.26
C TYR A 178 9.43 -8.30 -9.65
N LEU A 179 10.10 -7.15 -9.67
CA LEU A 179 9.46 -5.88 -10.03
C LEU A 179 8.92 -5.90 -11.47
N SER A 180 9.68 -6.48 -12.41
CA SER A 180 9.26 -6.63 -13.81
C SER A 180 8.02 -7.51 -13.94
N GLU A 181 7.96 -8.63 -13.23
CA GLU A 181 6.82 -9.55 -13.23
C GLU A 181 5.58 -8.90 -12.61
N GLN A 182 5.71 -8.23 -11.46
CA GLN A 182 4.58 -7.58 -10.78
C GLN A 182 4.04 -6.38 -11.55
N LYS A 183 4.86 -5.70 -12.34
CA LYS A 183 4.43 -4.58 -13.17
C LYS A 183 3.25 -4.95 -14.09
N HIS A 184 3.24 -6.15 -14.64
CA HIS A 184 2.16 -6.61 -15.53
C HIS A 184 0.81 -6.79 -14.80
N TYR A 185 0.84 -7.04 -13.49
CA TYR A 185 -0.37 -7.21 -12.68
C TYR A 185 -0.95 -5.89 -12.20
N PHE A 186 -0.09 -4.91 -11.90
CA PHE A 186 -0.48 -3.70 -11.19
C PHE A 186 -0.38 -2.42 -12.02
N ALA A 187 0.10 -2.49 -13.27
CA ALA A 187 0.30 -1.33 -14.13
C ALA A 187 -0.92 -0.40 -14.16
N ALA A 188 -0.67 0.91 -14.10
CA ALA A 188 -1.66 1.92 -14.46
C ALA A 188 -1.92 1.82 -15.97
N GLU A 189 -3.20 1.81 -16.38
CA GLU A 189 -3.62 1.89 -17.78
C GLU A 189 -3.42 3.27 -18.36
#